data_f5bfd9e969a189d68635597670bad8eb
#
_entry.id   f5bfd9e969a189d68635597670bad8eb
#
_cell.length_a   1.000
_cell.length_b   1.000
_cell.length_c   1.000
_cell.angle_alpha   90.00
_cell.angle_beta   90.00
_cell.angle_gamma   90.00
#
_symmetry.space_group_name_H-M   'P 1'
#
loop_
_entity.id
_entity.type
_entity.pdbx_description
1 polymer ?
#
loop_
_entity_poly.entity_id
_entity_poly.type
_entity_poly.pdbx_seq_one_letter_code
_entity_poly.pdbx_strand_id
1 'polypeptide(L)'
;MNKPLIGIAVFTFAATAFAAAPAAAADSVAPQLAHPVSYSDLDLTRTAGAETLYRRIKTAADAVCAPLDGERISEKIDHNSCVSDAVERAIKLVNEPLLTRYYLTLNPKSDLGASLAAKR
;
A
#
# COMPACT_ATOMS: atom_id res chain seq x y z
N MET A 1 -28.06 -55.59 58.59
CA MET A 1 -26.68 -55.10 58.41
C MET A 1 -26.46 -54.81 56.97
N ASN A 2 -26.86 -53.62 56.54
CA ASN A 2 -26.77 -53.26 55.17
C ASN A 2 -25.85 -52.06 55.11
N LYS A 3 -24.68 -52.17 54.45
CA LYS A 3 -23.78 -51.10 54.16
C LYS A 3 -24.26 -50.38 52.89
N PRO A 4 -24.48 -49.11 52.91
CA PRO A 4 -24.70 -48.36 51.67
C PRO A 4 -23.33 -48.09 50.99
N LEU A 5 -23.24 -48.54 49.76
CA LEU A 5 -22.12 -48.19 48.85
C LEU A 5 -22.25 -46.75 48.46
N ILE A 6 -21.29 -45.93 48.90
CA ILE A 6 -21.18 -44.55 48.50
C ILE A 6 -20.50 -44.51 47.12
N GLY A 7 -21.29 -44.23 46.10
CA GLY A 7 -20.77 -43.98 44.74
C GLY A 7 -20.09 -42.66 44.70
N ILE A 8 -18.79 -42.66 44.48
CA ILE A 8 -18.01 -41.45 44.23
C ILE A 8 -18.20 -41.12 42.75
N ALA A 9 -19.00 -40.09 42.49
CA ALA A 9 -19.11 -39.50 41.15
C ALA A 9 -17.89 -38.63 40.92
N VAL A 10 -16.98 -39.11 40.08
CA VAL A 10 -15.84 -38.32 39.60
C VAL A 10 -16.36 -37.42 38.49
N PHE A 11 -16.56 -36.16 38.83
CA PHE A 11 -16.82 -35.13 37.81
C PHE A 11 -15.48 -34.76 37.15
N THR A 12 -15.24 -35.30 35.97
CA THR A 12 -14.16 -34.84 35.11
C THR A 12 -14.57 -33.50 34.48
N PHE A 13 -14.02 -32.39 35.01
CA PHE A 13 -14.09 -31.09 34.35
C PHE A 13 -13.23 -31.14 33.09
N ALA A 14 -13.88 -31.25 31.95
CA ALA A 14 -13.22 -30.98 30.68
C ALA A 14 -12.98 -29.48 30.58
N ALA A 15 -11.75 -29.05 30.81
CA ALA A 15 -11.31 -27.67 30.55
C ALA A 15 -11.27 -27.47 29.03
N THR A 16 -12.31 -26.88 28.47
CA THR A 16 -12.27 -26.38 27.11
C THR A 16 -11.39 -25.14 27.10
N ALA A 17 -10.15 -25.32 26.67
CA ALA A 17 -9.29 -24.19 26.35
C ALA A 17 -9.89 -23.45 25.17
N PHE A 18 -10.55 -22.33 25.44
CA PHE A 18 -10.83 -21.34 24.40
C PHE A 18 -9.49 -20.78 23.95
N ALA A 19 -8.99 -21.27 22.82
CA ALA A 19 -7.95 -20.60 22.11
C ALA A 19 -8.53 -19.27 21.59
N ALA A 20 -8.27 -18.18 22.31
CA ALA A 20 -8.48 -16.87 21.79
C ALA A 20 -7.54 -16.71 20.58
N ALA A 21 -8.09 -16.86 19.39
CA ALA A 21 -7.40 -16.44 18.19
C ALA A 21 -7.11 -14.94 18.35
N PRO A 22 -5.85 -14.49 18.15
CA PRO A 22 -5.62 -13.06 18.07
C PRO A 22 -6.51 -12.55 16.95
N ALA A 23 -7.47 -11.71 17.29
CA ALA A 23 -8.12 -10.88 16.29
C ALA A 23 -7.00 -10.06 15.67
N ALA A 24 -6.51 -10.50 14.50
CA ALA A 24 -5.74 -9.63 13.66
C ALA A 24 -6.62 -8.41 13.50
N ALA A 25 -6.19 -7.29 14.08
CA ALA A 25 -6.78 -6.01 13.78
C ALA A 25 -6.64 -5.89 12.27
N ALA A 26 -7.71 -6.22 11.54
CA ALA A 26 -7.84 -5.81 10.19
C ALA A 26 -7.89 -4.30 10.30
N ASP A 27 -6.72 -3.66 10.07
CA ASP A 27 -6.71 -2.28 9.69
C ASP A 27 -7.72 -2.22 8.55
N SER A 28 -8.87 -1.65 8.85
CA SER A 28 -9.86 -1.30 7.86
C SER A 28 -9.34 -0.07 7.13
N VAL A 29 -8.17 -0.25 6.53
CA VAL A 29 -7.74 0.53 5.40
C VAL A 29 -8.77 0.18 4.35
N ALA A 30 -9.66 1.12 4.05
CA ALA A 30 -10.52 1.07 2.88
C ALA A 30 -9.69 0.45 1.75
N PRO A 31 -10.23 -0.49 0.96
CA PRO A 31 -9.45 -1.15 -0.07
C PRO A 31 -8.78 -0.08 -0.91
N GLN A 32 -7.53 0.19 -0.58
CA GLN A 32 -6.72 1.07 -1.39
C GLN A 32 -6.56 0.27 -2.67
N LEU A 33 -7.13 0.76 -3.74
CA LEU A 33 -6.92 0.25 -5.07
C LEU A 33 -5.41 0.36 -5.33
N ALA A 34 -4.67 -0.63 -4.86
CA ALA A 34 -3.24 -0.69 -5.00
C ALA A 34 -2.95 -1.51 -6.26
N HIS A 35 -2.31 -0.89 -7.23
CA HIS A 35 -1.82 -1.59 -8.41
C HIS A 35 -0.34 -1.92 -8.17
N PRO A 36 0.02 -3.21 -8.02
CA PRO A 36 1.40 -3.59 -7.78
C PRO A 36 2.26 -3.28 -9.01
N VAL A 37 3.39 -2.63 -8.80
CA VAL A 37 4.38 -2.34 -9.84
C VAL A 37 5.61 -3.19 -9.61
N SER A 38 5.89 -4.12 -10.52
CA SER A 38 7.13 -4.91 -10.50
C SER A 38 8.28 -4.14 -11.13
N TYR A 39 9.46 -4.22 -10.51
CA TYR A 39 10.68 -3.58 -11.02
C TYR A 39 11.96 -4.40 -10.77
N SER A 40 11.84 -5.63 -10.32
CA SER A 40 12.98 -6.52 -10.07
C SER A 40 13.79 -6.89 -11.33
N ASP A 41 13.17 -6.72 -12.50
CA ASP A 41 13.77 -6.93 -13.82
C ASP A 41 14.54 -5.72 -14.36
N LEU A 42 14.51 -4.59 -13.63
CA LEU A 42 15.09 -3.33 -14.07
C LEU A 42 16.42 -3.04 -13.37
N ASP A 43 17.38 -2.54 -14.14
CA ASP A 43 18.62 -1.98 -13.60
C ASP A 43 18.41 -0.51 -13.27
N LEU A 44 18.08 -0.22 -12.00
CA LEU A 44 17.80 1.14 -11.52
C LEU A 44 19.07 2.00 -11.35
N THR A 45 20.26 1.43 -11.55
CA THR A 45 21.50 2.20 -11.60
C THR A 45 21.71 2.88 -12.97
N ARG A 46 20.83 2.57 -13.93
CA ARG A 46 20.82 3.14 -15.26
C ARG A 46 19.57 4.01 -15.49
N THR A 47 19.76 5.09 -16.24
CA THR A 47 18.65 6.00 -16.60
C THR A 47 17.52 5.26 -17.33
N ALA A 48 17.83 4.32 -18.21
CA ALA A 48 16.83 3.55 -18.94
C ALA A 48 15.95 2.68 -18.01
N GLY A 49 16.52 2.13 -16.93
CA GLY A 49 15.76 1.40 -15.91
C GLY A 49 14.84 2.31 -15.11
N ALA A 50 15.35 3.46 -14.67
CA ALA A 50 14.57 4.47 -13.95
C ALA A 50 13.41 5.01 -14.81
N GLU A 51 13.65 5.29 -16.08
CA GLU A 51 12.62 5.72 -17.04
C GLU A 51 11.54 4.65 -17.23
N THR A 52 11.94 3.40 -17.38
CA THR A 52 10.99 2.29 -17.53
C THR A 52 10.15 2.11 -16.28
N LEU A 53 10.75 2.20 -15.10
CA LEU A 53 10.02 2.14 -13.84
C LEU A 53 9.03 3.30 -13.70
N TYR A 54 9.45 4.51 -14.04
CA TYR A 54 8.56 5.68 -14.00
C TYR A 54 7.31 5.47 -14.87
N ARG A 55 7.47 4.94 -16.09
CA ARG A 55 6.33 4.64 -16.98
C ARG A 55 5.39 3.59 -16.38
N ARG A 56 5.95 2.54 -15.75
CA ARG A 56 5.14 1.53 -15.06
C ARG A 56 4.36 2.12 -13.88
N ILE A 57 5.01 2.95 -13.07
CA ILE A 57 4.38 3.64 -11.94
C ILE A 57 3.25 4.55 -12.44
N LYS A 58 3.51 5.33 -13.49
CA LYS A 58 2.49 6.21 -14.06
C LYS A 58 1.28 5.44 -14.59
N THR A 59 1.50 4.37 -15.33
CA THR A 59 0.41 3.50 -15.82
C THR A 59 -0.42 2.90 -14.68
N ALA A 60 0.24 2.47 -13.61
CA ALA A 60 -0.46 1.94 -12.44
C ALA A 60 -1.26 3.04 -11.71
N ALA A 61 -0.71 4.24 -11.60
CA ALA A 61 -1.39 5.39 -11.01
C ALA A 61 -2.62 5.80 -11.84
N ASP A 62 -2.51 5.87 -13.16
CA ASP A 62 -3.63 6.13 -14.06
C ASP A 62 -4.75 5.09 -13.88
N ALA A 63 -4.40 3.80 -13.76
CA ALA A 63 -5.37 2.73 -13.53
C ALA A 63 -6.08 2.85 -12.17
N VAL A 64 -5.36 3.19 -11.11
CA VAL A 64 -5.93 3.38 -9.77
C VAL A 64 -6.85 4.60 -9.73
N CYS A 65 -6.49 5.67 -10.42
CA CYS A 65 -7.24 6.92 -10.45
C CYS A 65 -8.35 6.96 -11.52
N ALA A 66 -8.45 5.94 -12.38
CA ALA A 66 -9.44 5.86 -13.46
C ALA A 66 -10.90 6.15 -13.03
N PRO A 67 -11.38 5.73 -11.84
CA PRO A 67 -12.73 6.07 -11.38
C PRO A 67 -13.01 7.57 -11.21
N LEU A 68 -11.96 8.39 -11.13
CA LEU A 68 -12.07 9.85 -11.02
C LEU A 68 -12.03 10.55 -12.40
N ASP A 69 -11.71 9.81 -13.46
CA ASP A 69 -11.66 10.37 -14.82
C ASP A 69 -13.08 10.59 -15.36
N GLY A 70 -13.31 11.78 -15.88
CA GLY A 70 -14.59 12.17 -16.42
C GLY A 70 -14.47 13.28 -17.45
N GLU A 71 -15.60 13.68 -18.01
CA GLU A 71 -15.64 14.71 -19.07
C GLU A 71 -15.59 16.15 -18.51
N ARG A 72 -15.96 16.31 -17.24
CA ARG A 72 -15.94 17.64 -16.58
C ARG A 72 -14.54 18.06 -16.24
N ILE A 73 -14.30 19.37 -16.29
CA ILE A 73 -12.99 19.94 -15.94
C ILE A 73 -12.59 19.60 -14.51
N SER A 74 -13.55 19.63 -13.56
CA SER A 74 -13.31 19.24 -12.16
C SER A 74 -12.84 17.79 -12.04
N GLU A 75 -13.49 16.87 -12.77
CA GLU A 75 -13.14 15.45 -12.77
C GLU A 75 -11.73 15.21 -13.33
N LYS A 76 -11.36 15.95 -14.37
CA LYS A 76 -9.99 15.89 -14.91
C LYS A 76 -8.94 16.45 -13.92
N ILE A 77 -9.28 17.48 -13.17
CA ILE A 77 -8.40 18.03 -12.12
C ILE A 77 -8.23 17.00 -11.01
N ASP A 78 -9.32 16.40 -10.56
CA ASP A 78 -9.30 15.38 -9.50
C ASP A 78 -8.51 14.14 -9.92
N HIS A 79 -8.71 13.66 -11.16
CA HIS A 79 -7.94 12.56 -11.72
C HIS A 79 -6.44 12.89 -11.78
N ASN A 80 -6.07 14.04 -12.34
CA ASN A 80 -4.67 14.44 -12.47
C ASN A 80 -3.98 14.62 -11.10
N SER A 81 -4.71 15.17 -10.12
CA SER A 81 -4.23 15.29 -8.74
C SER A 81 -3.98 13.92 -8.12
N CYS A 82 -4.94 13.00 -8.25
CA CYS A 82 -4.80 11.63 -7.79
C CYS A 82 -3.58 10.93 -8.41
N VAL A 83 -3.41 11.03 -9.73
CA VAL A 83 -2.26 10.42 -10.45
C VAL A 83 -0.94 11.01 -9.95
N SER A 84 -0.86 12.32 -9.83
CA SER A 84 0.34 13.02 -9.34
C SER A 84 0.73 12.55 -7.93
N ASP A 85 -0.22 12.51 -7.02
CA ASP A 85 -0.01 12.08 -5.64
C ASP A 85 0.40 10.60 -5.55
N ALA A 86 -0.23 9.74 -6.35
CA ALA A 86 0.10 8.33 -6.40
C ALA A 86 1.51 8.08 -6.93
N VAL A 87 1.91 8.78 -8.00
CA VAL A 87 3.26 8.70 -8.58
C VAL A 87 4.31 9.18 -7.58
N GLU A 88 4.11 10.35 -6.95
CA GLU A 88 5.07 10.87 -5.96
C GLU A 88 5.25 9.94 -4.77
N ARG A 89 4.16 9.37 -4.30
CA ARG A 89 4.18 8.40 -3.20
C ARG A 89 4.97 7.16 -3.56
N ALA A 90 4.76 6.62 -4.77
CA ALA A 90 5.50 5.47 -5.27
C ALA A 90 7.00 5.76 -5.41
N ILE A 91 7.37 6.92 -5.94
CA ILE A 91 8.78 7.35 -6.08
C ILE A 91 9.47 7.45 -4.72
N LYS A 92 8.77 8.01 -3.72
CA LYS A 92 9.28 8.10 -2.33
C LYS A 92 9.47 6.72 -1.71
N LEU A 93 8.57 5.77 -1.99
CA LEU A 93 8.66 4.41 -1.48
C LEU A 93 9.80 3.62 -2.11
N VAL A 94 10.00 3.73 -3.43
CA VAL A 94 11.12 3.08 -4.13
C VAL A 94 12.47 3.66 -3.68
N ASN A 95 12.51 4.95 -3.39
CA ASN A 95 13.67 5.67 -2.86
C ASN A 95 14.95 5.49 -3.71
N GLU A 96 14.81 5.51 -5.03
CA GLU A 96 15.94 5.38 -5.96
C GLU A 96 16.34 6.76 -6.50
N PRO A 97 17.63 7.17 -6.34
CA PRO A 97 18.08 8.51 -6.73
C PRO A 97 17.89 8.85 -8.19
N LEU A 98 18.12 7.90 -9.11
CA LEU A 98 17.95 8.15 -10.54
C LEU A 98 16.48 8.29 -10.92
N LEU A 99 15.60 7.50 -10.32
CA LEU A 99 14.16 7.62 -10.52
C LEU A 99 13.65 8.98 -10.03
N THR A 100 14.06 9.39 -8.84
CA THR A 100 13.70 10.69 -8.27
C THR A 100 14.19 11.83 -9.17
N ARG A 101 15.43 11.78 -9.63
CA ARG A 101 16.00 12.78 -10.53
C ARG A 101 15.22 12.82 -11.85
N TYR A 102 14.94 11.68 -12.45
CA TYR A 102 14.18 11.61 -13.70
C TYR A 102 12.78 12.23 -13.53
N TYR A 103 12.08 11.89 -12.46
CA TYR A 103 10.78 12.47 -12.15
C TYR A 103 10.84 14.01 -12.04
N LEU A 104 11.83 14.55 -11.33
CA LEU A 104 11.99 15.98 -11.13
C LEU A 104 12.32 16.75 -12.42
N THR A 105 12.99 16.12 -13.39
CA THR A 105 13.22 16.74 -14.70
C THR A 105 11.91 16.94 -15.46
N LEU A 106 10.95 16.03 -15.29
CA LEU A 106 9.64 16.10 -15.92
C LEU A 106 8.64 16.96 -15.13
N ASN A 107 8.81 17.06 -13.82
CA ASN A 107 7.88 17.71 -12.90
C ASN A 107 8.62 18.67 -11.94
N PRO A 108 9.21 19.76 -12.45
CA PRO A 108 10.05 20.65 -11.62
C PRO A 108 9.26 21.39 -10.53
N LYS A 109 7.94 21.52 -10.68
CA LYS A 109 7.04 22.20 -9.72
C LYS A 109 6.29 21.22 -8.80
N SER A 110 6.70 19.96 -8.78
CA SER A 110 6.07 18.96 -7.91
C SER A 110 6.33 19.22 -6.43
N ASP A 111 5.45 18.70 -5.56
CA ASP A 111 5.61 18.79 -4.10
C ASP A 111 6.90 18.10 -3.63
N LEU A 112 7.30 17.02 -4.30
CA LEU A 112 8.58 16.37 -4.05
C LEU A 112 9.76 17.29 -4.35
N GLY A 113 9.71 18.02 -5.46
CA GLY A 113 10.73 19.02 -5.82
C GLY A 113 10.81 20.16 -4.80
N ALA A 114 9.68 20.71 -4.40
CA ALA A 114 9.60 21.75 -3.37
C ALA A 114 10.12 21.25 -2.01
N SER A 115 9.77 20.05 -1.62
CA SER A 115 10.19 19.42 -0.37
C SER A 115 11.71 19.17 -0.32
N LEU A 116 12.32 18.75 -1.43
CA LEU A 116 13.77 18.56 -1.51
C LEU A 116 14.53 19.89 -1.56
N ALA A 117 13.99 20.91 -2.20
CA ALA A 117 14.57 22.25 -2.20
C ALA A 117 14.58 22.89 -0.82
N ALA A 118 13.54 22.66 -0.01
CA ALA A 118 13.43 23.16 1.36
C ALA A 118 14.42 22.51 2.35
N LYS A 119 14.96 21.34 2.02
CA LYS A 119 15.95 20.60 2.85
C LYS A 119 17.40 20.99 2.60
N ARG A 120 17.65 21.88 1.68
CA ARG A 120 19.00 22.38 1.34
C ARG A 120 19.34 23.65 2.18
#